data_03efe1414593d1b6578b15eb4f18d316
#
_entry.id   03efe1414593d1b6578b15eb4f18d316
#
_cell.length_a   1.000
_cell.length_b   1.000
_cell.length_c   1.000
_cell.angle_alpha   90.00
_cell.angle_beta   90.00
_cell.angle_gamma   90.00
#
_symmetry.space_group_name_H-M   'P 1'
#
loop_
_entity.id
_entity.type
_entity.pdbx_description
1 polymer ?
#
loop_
_entity_poly.entity_id
_entity_poly.type
_entity_poly.pdbx_seq_one_letter_code
_entity_poly.pdbx_strand_id
1 'polypeptide(L)'
;FTGSYWVYAVGSMTASLTFGPVIDRITAIKSVPFFLLPKICALIIIWAFNDPIWAWPYLLLLGLNVGMTYTGLTALWAELYGPKHLGAIRSLIVAITVLASALGPPVMGFMIDTDISMGNICIVFAIYCVIATIFIFIGLRSTETRANKNSSS
;
A
#
# COMPACT_ATOMS: atom_id res chain seq x y z
N PHE A 1 2.77 19.15 -14.63
CA PHE A 1 2.77 18.09 -13.60
C PHE A 1 2.87 18.65 -12.17
N THR A 2 3.65 19.72 -11.92
CA THR A 2 3.82 20.27 -10.56
C THR A 2 2.52 20.77 -9.90
N GLY A 3 1.57 21.26 -10.70
CA GLY A 3 0.26 21.74 -10.21
C GLY A 3 -0.74 20.65 -9.82
N SER A 4 -0.44 19.37 -10.06
CA SER A 4 -1.39 18.27 -9.80
C SER A 4 -1.16 17.55 -8.46
N TYR A 5 -0.06 17.86 -7.76
CA TYR A 5 0.26 17.21 -6.47
C TYR A 5 -0.74 17.51 -5.34
N TRP A 6 -1.50 18.60 -5.45
CA TRP A 6 -2.55 18.89 -4.48
C TRP A 6 -3.66 17.82 -4.49
N VAL A 7 -3.94 17.20 -5.65
CA VAL A 7 -4.91 16.09 -5.76
C VAL A 7 -4.46 14.87 -4.95
N TYR A 8 -3.17 14.54 -5.05
CA TYR A 8 -2.57 13.51 -4.22
C TYR A 8 -2.68 13.83 -2.72
N ALA A 9 -2.37 15.07 -2.32
CA ALA A 9 -2.44 15.50 -0.93
C ALA A 9 -3.88 15.45 -0.39
N VAL A 10 -4.86 15.94 -1.15
CA VAL A 10 -6.28 15.85 -0.81
C VAL A 10 -6.74 14.40 -0.73
N GLY A 11 -6.33 13.55 -1.68
CA GLY A 11 -6.64 12.12 -1.66
C GLY A 11 -6.11 11.43 -0.41
N SER A 12 -4.85 11.68 -0.03
CA SER A 12 -4.25 11.07 1.15
C SER A 12 -4.88 11.56 2.46
N MET A 13 -5.21 12.84 2.53
CA MET A 13 -5.89 13.44 3.70
C MET A 13 -7.30 12.88 3.87
N THR A 14 -8.09 12.84 2.82
CA THR A 14 -9.46 12.29 2.85
C THR A 14 -9.46 10.80 3.17
N ALA A 15 -8.53 10.03 2.61
CA ALA A 15 -8.38 8.62 2.92
C ALA A 15 -8.04 8.39 4.40
N SER A 16 -7.08 9.14 4.95
CA SER A 16 -6.69 8.99 6.35
C SER A 16 -7.85 9.32 7.31
N LEU A 17 -8.63 10.36 7.01
CA LEU A 17 -9.77 10.77 7.84
C LEU A 17 -10.95 9.79 7.75
N THR A 18 -11.21 9.22 6.57
CA THR A 18 -12.35 8.31 6.36
C THR A 18 -12.02 6.88 6.76
N PHE A 19 -10.78 6.46 6.58
CA PHE A 19 -10.36 5.08 6.85
C PHE A 19 -10.13 4.79 8.33
N GLY A 20 -9.78 5.78 9.15
CA GLY A 20 -9.65 5.62 10.59
C GLY A 20 -10.90 4.98 11.21
N PRO A 21 -12.08 5.62 11.11
CA PRO A 21 -13.33 5.06 11.62
C PRO A 21 -13.76 3.72 10.99
N VAL A 22 -13.34 3.44 9.75
CA VAL A 22 -13.62 2.17 9.07
C VAL A 22 -12.79 1.03 9.68
N ILE A 23 -11.50 1.29 9.94
CA ILE A 23 -10.60 0.32 10.57
C ILE A 23 -11.07 -0.01 11.98
N ASP A 24 -11.51 0.99 12.73
CA ASP A 24 -12.05 0.81 14.09
C ASP A 24 -13.27 -0.13 14.13
N ARG A 25 -14.03 -0.20 13.04
CA ARG A 25 -15.22 -1.06 12.93
C ARG A 25 -14.92 -2.47 12.39
N ILE A 26 -13.97 -2.61 11.47
CA ILE A 26 -13.75 -3.85 10.71
C ILE A 26 -12.57 -4.67 11.26
N THR A 27 -11.71 -4.07 12.08
CA THR A 27 -10.40 -4.59 12.53
C THR A 27 -9.30 -4.35 11.49
N ALA A 28 -8.13 -3.87 11.93
CA ALA A 28 -7.03 -3.52 11.02
C ALA A 28 -6.57 -4.72 10.22
N ILE A 29 -6.50 -5.91 10.83
CA ILE A 29 -6.08 -7.16 10.18
C ILE A 29 -6.90 -7.47 8.91
N LYS A 30 -8.22 -7.33 8.97
CA LYS A 30 -9.12 -7.62 7.84
C LYS A 30 -9.04 -6.57 6.73
N SER A 31 -8.60 -5.36 7.06
CA SER A 31 -8.51 -4.24 6.12
C SER A 31 -7.22 -4.26 5.29
N VAL A 32 -6.17 -4.98 5.73
CA VAL A 32 -4.85 -4.99 5.08
C VAL A 32 -4.88 -5.36 3.60
N PRO A 33 -5.61 -6.39 3.14
CA PRO A 33 -5.66 -6.74 1.71
C PRO A 33 -6.23 -5.63 0.83
N PHE A 34 -7.09 -4.79 1.39
CA PHE A 34 -7.73 -3.70 0.66
C PHE A 34 -6.81 -2.49 0.43
N PHE A 35 -5.71 -2.37 1.19
CA PHE A 35 -4.80 -1.23 1.08
C PHE A 35 -4.11 -1.14 -0.28
N LEU A 36 -3.86 -2.26 -0.93
CA LEU A 36 -3.17 -2.32 -2.22
C LEU A 36 -4.11 -2.15 -3.43
N LEU A 37 -5.42 -2.28 -3.24
CA LEU A 37 -6.39 -2.16 -4.35
C LEU A 37 -6.31 -0.81 -5.08
N PRO A 38 -6.32 0.36 -4.40
CA PRO A 38 -6.21 1.65 -5.09
C PRO A 38 -4.92 1.78 -5.90
N LYS A 39 -3.81 1.19 -5.39
CA LYS A 39 -2.53 1.20 -6.09
C LYS A 39 -2.55 0.36 -7.36
N ILE A 40 -3.16 -0.83 -7.30
CA ILE A 40 -3.32 -1.71 -8.47
C ILE A 40 -4.18 -1.00 -9.52
N CYS A 41 -5.30 -0.40 -9.13
CA CYS A 41 -6.15 0.38 -10.04
C CYS A 41 -5.38 1.56 -10.67
N ALA A 42 -4.58 2.29 -9.88
CA ALA A 42 -3.77 3.40 -10.37
C ALA A 42 -2.76 2.95 -11.45
N LEU A 43 -2.08 1.82 -11.22
CA LEU A 43 -1.11 1.27 -12.18
C LEU A 43 -1.78 0.80 -13.47
N ILE A 44 -2.97 0.19 -13.38
CA ILE A 44 -3.77 -0.22 -14.54
C ILE A 44 -4.21 0.99 -15.36
N ILE A 45 -4.61 2.09 -14.72
CA ILE A 45 -5.02 3.32 -15.41
C ILE A 45 -3.87 3.87 -16.24
N ILE A 46 -2.67 3.98 -15.67
CA ILE A 46 -1.50 4.47 -16.41
C ILE A 46 -1.11 3.53 -17.56
N TRP A 47 -1.25 2.25 -17.36
CA TRP A 47 -0.96 1.28 -18.43
C TRP A 47 -1.98 1.37 -19.57
N ALA A 48 -3.28 1.52 -19.25
CA ALA A 48 -4.36 1.50 -20.24
C ALA A 48 -4.50 2.82 -21.01
N PHE A 49 -4.13 3.94 -20.39
CA PHE A 49 -4.39 5.28 -20.91
C PHE A 49 -3.11 6.13 -20.93
N ASN A 50 -2.70 6.56 -22.13
CA ASN A 50 -1.49 7.36 -22.35
C ASN A 50 -1.72 8.89 -22.30
N ASP A 51 -2.97 9.34 -22.19
CA ASP A 51 -3.29 10.78 -22.19
C ASP A 51 -2.95 11.43 -20.83
N PRO A 52 -2.37 12.64 -20.83
CA PRO A 52 -1.99 13.36 -19.61
C PRO A 52 -3.15 13.62 -18.63
N ILE A 53 -4.40 13.59 -19.11
CA ILE A 53 -5.58 13.83 -18.27
C ILE A 53 -5.77 12.72 -17.23
N TRP A 54 -5.31 11.49 -17.52
CA TRP A 54 -5.38 10.37 -16.61
C TRP A 54 -4.40 10.43 -15.44
N ALA A 55 -3.49 11.40 -15.46
CA ALA A 55 -2.62 11.69 -14.33
C ALA A 55 -3.41 12.13 -13.08
N TRP A 56 -4.55 12.76 -13.23
CA TRP A 56 -5.38 13.21 -12.11
C TRP A 56 -5.99 12.05 -11.32
N PRO A 57 -6.75 11.12 -11.93
CA PRO A 57 -7.26 9.96 -11.22
C PRO A 57 -6.14 9.05 -10.69
N TYR A 58 -5.03 8.94 -11.40
CA TYR A 58 -3.86 8.21 -10.92
C TYR A 58 -3.30 8.80 -9.61
N LEU A 59 -3.06 10.11 -9.57
CA LEU A 59 -2.57 10.78 -8.36
C LEU A 59 -3.57 10.70 -7.21
N LEU A 60 -4.86 10.79 -7.50
CA LEU A 60 -5.90 10.62 -6.49
C LEU A 60 -5.85 9.21 -5.88
N LEU A 61 -5.81 8.16 -6.70
CA LEU A 61 -5.73 6.77 -6.25
C LEU A 61 -4.43 6.48 -5.48
N LEU A 62 -3.31 7.04 -5.90
CA LEU A 62 -2.06 6.95 -5.14
C LEU A 62 -2.19 7.64 -3.78
N GLY A 63 -2.79 8.82 -3.72
CA GLY A 63 -3.06 9.53 -2.47
C GLY A 63 -3.93 8.69 -1.54
N LEU A 64 -5.04 8.15 -2.04
CA LEU A 64 -5.92 7.25 -1.30
C LEU A 64 -5.15 6.04 -0.76
N ASN A 65 -4.35 5.38 -1.60
CA ASN A 65 -3.53 4.24 -1.18
C ASN A 65 -2.59 4.60 -0.02
N VAL A 66 -1.90 5.73 -0.12
CA VAL A 66 -0.95 6.18 0.91
C VAL A 66 -1.67 6.49 2.22
N GLY A 67 -2.77 7.24 2.18
CA GLY A 67 -3.58 7.55 3.37
C GLY A 67 -4.10 6.30 4.07
N MET A 68 -4.68 5.36 3.32
CA MET A 68 -5.15 4.08 3.83
C MET A 68 -4.03 3.24 4.45
N THR A 69 -2.90 3.14 3.76
CA THR A 69 -1.76 2.32 4.20
C THR A 69 -1.16 2.84 5.50
N TYR A 70 -0.88 4.14 5.61
CA TYR A 70 -0.31 4.69 6.83
C TYR A 70 -1.23 4.57 8.03
N THR A 71 -2.53 4.86 7.86
CA THR A 71 -3.52 4.72 8.93
C THR A 71 -3.70 3.26 9.32
N GLY A 72 -3.86 2.38 8.33
CA GLY A 72 -4.09 0.96 8.55
C GLY A 72 -2.92 0.22 9.16
N LEU A 73 -1.69 0.46 8.70
CA LEU A 73 -0.50 -0.17 9.28
C LEU A 73 -0.27 0.27 10.72
N THR A 74 -0.52 1.54 11.04
CA THR A 74 -0.37 2.04 12.42
C THR A 74 -1.36 1.34 13.36
N ALA A 75 -2.62 1.18 12.93
CA ALA A 75 -3.64 0.45 13.67
C ALA A 75 -3.30 -1.05 13.79
N LEU A 76 -2.84 -1.67 12.71
CA LEU A 76 -2.44 -3.08 12.69
C LEU A 76 -1.33 -3.38 13.70
N TRP A 77 -0.33 -2.54 13.77
CA TRP A 77 0.78 -2.74 14.73
C TRP A 77 0.32 -2.56 16.17
N ALA A 78 -0.59 -1.63 16.42
CA ALA A 78 -1.20 -1.46 17.74
C ALA A 78 -2.02 -2.68 18.16
N GLU A 79 -2.77 -3.29 17.24
CA GLU A 79 -3.55 -4.49 17.50
C GLU A 79 -2.67 -5.73 17.73
N LEU A 80 -1.59 -5.93 16.93
CA LEU A 80 -0.75 -7.11 16.98
C LEU A 80 0.24 -7.12 18.15
N TYR A 81 0.83 -5.99 18.47
CA TYR A 81 1.97 -5.90 19.41
C TYR A 81 1.67 -5.07 20.66
N GLY A 82 0.52 -4.42 20.71
CA GLY A 82 0.14 -3.53 21.80
C GLY A 82 0.97 -2.23 21.84
N PRO A 83 0.58 -1.25 22.65
CA PRO A 83 1.18 0.07 22.65
C PRO A 83 2.61 0.11 23.24
N LYS A 84 3.00 -0.90 24.04
CA LYS A 84 4.26 -0.91 24.80
C LYS A 84 5.51 -1.02 23.92
N HIS A 85 5.44 -1.68 22.77
CA HIS A 85 6.59 -1.94 21.89
C HIS A 85 6.46 -1.26 20.51
N LEU A 86 5.42 -0.45 20.29
CA LEU A 86 5.14 0.23 19.03
C LEU A 86 6.30 1.06 18.49
N GLY A 87 7.02 1.76 19.37
CA GLY A 87 8.15 2.62 18.98
C GLY A 87 9.30 1.82 18.34
N ALA A 88 9.71 0.72 18.97
CA ALA A 88 10.80 -0.12 18.48
C ALA A 88 10.44 -0.82 17.17
N ILE A 89 9.22 -1.35 17.05
CA ILE A 89 8.73 -2.02 15.85
C ILE A 89 8.63 -1.02 14.70
N ARG A 90 8.06 0.16 14.96
CA ARG A 90 7.92 1.20 13.95
C ARG A 90 9.27 1.69 13.43
N SER A 91 10.26 1.88 14.29
CA SER A 91 11.60 2.31 13.87
C SER A 91 12.28 1.28 12.98
N LEU A 92 12.17 -0.01 13.29
CA LEU A 92 12.71 -1.09 12.47
C LEU A 92 12.03 -1.14 11.09
N ILE A 93 10.71 -1.07 11.05
CA ILE A 93 9.95 -1.10 9.79
C ILE A 93 10.25 0.13 8.94
N VAL A 94 10.35 1.32 9.55
CA VAL A 94 10.74 2.54 8.84
C VAL A 94 12.14 2.40 8.25
N ALA A 95 13.11 1.86 9.00
CA ALA A 95 14.46 1.64 8.50
C ALA A 95 14.48 0.70 7.29
N ILE A 96 13.76 -0.41 7.35
CA ILE A 96 13.62 -1.36 6.21
C ILE A 96 12.91 -0.69 5.02
N THR A 97 11.88 0.10 5.27
CA THR A 97 11.15 0.81 4.21
C THR A 97 12.03 1.85 3.51
N VAL A 98 12.83 2.58 4.25
CA VAL A 98 13.79 3.55 3.69
C VAL A 98 14.83 2.81 2.84
N LEU A 99 15.38 1.70 3.33
CA LEU A 99 16.33 0.88 2.58
C LEU A 99 15.70 0.34 1.28
N ALA A 100 14.47 -0.19 1.36
CA ALA A 100 13.74 -0.70 0.20
C ALA A 100 13.42 0.42 -0.81
N SER A 101 13.05 1.61 -0.34
CA SER A 101 12.76 2.75 -1.22
C SER A 101 14.01 3.28 -1.93
N ALA A 102 15.20 3.16 -1.32
CA ALA A 102 16.46 3.51 -1.95
C ALA A 102 16.82 2.61 -3.14
N LEU A 103 16.30 1.38 -3.19
CA LEU A 103 16.48 0.46 -4.31
C LEU A 103 15.54 0.76 -5.49
N GLY A 104 14.47 1.50 -5.27
CA GLY A 104 13.47 1.82 -6.30
C GLY A 104 14.07 2.53 -7.53
N PRO A 105 14.73 3.70 -7.36
CA PRO A 105 15.30 4.45 -8.49
C PRO A 105 16.34 3.67 -9.29
N PRO A 106 17.31 2.95 -8.69
CA PRO A 106 18.26 2.10 -9.44
C PRO A 106 17.58 1.01 -10.27
N VAL A 107 16.61 0.30 -9.68
CA VAL A 107 15.86 -0.75 -10.40
C VAL A 107 15.08 -0.15 -11.56
N MET A 108 14.43 0.99 -11.34
CA MET A 108 13.68 1.67 -12.39
C MET A 108 14.59 2.21 -13.50
N GLY A 109 15.74 2.78 -13.13
CA GLY A 109 16.77 3.22 -14.09
C GLY A 109 17.25 2.07 -14.95
N PHE A 110 17.61 0.95 -14.36
CA PHE A 110 18.04 -0.26 -15.08
C PHE A 110 16.97 -0.77 -16.06
N MET A 111 15.69 -0.77 -15.66
CA MET A 111 14.60 -1.19 -16.55
C MET A 111 14.41 -0.23 -17.72
N ILE A 112 14.61 1.07 -17.53
CA ILE A 112 14.55 2.09 -18.60
C ILE A 112 15.75 1.94 -19.54
N ASP A 113 16.96 1.71 -19.01
CA ASP A 113 18.18 1.53 -19.78
C ASP A 113 18.16 0.26 -20.66
N THR A 114 17.31 -0.70 -20.31
CA THR A 114 17.07 -1.92 -21.12
C THR A 114 15.94 -1.79 -22.14
N ASP A 115 15.54 -0.55 -22.49
CA ASP A 115 14.49 -0.22 -23.46
C ASP A 115 13.10 -0.81 -23.11
N ILE A 116 12.84 -1.13 -21.83
CA ILE A 116 11.54 -1.56 -21.39
C ILE A 116 10.59 -0.35 -21.37
N SER A 117 9.49 -0.44 -22.10
CA SER A 117 8.51 0.65 -22.16
C SER A 117 7.90 0.93 -20.78
N MET A 118 7.60 2.21 -20.52
CA MET A 118 6.98 2.64 -19.25
C MET A 118 5.71 1.86 -18.90
N GLY A 119 4.89 1.51 -19.92
CA GLY A 119 3.71 0.68 -19.74
C GLY A 119 4.03 -0.72 -19.20
N ASN A 120 5.09 -1.37 -19.71
CA ASN A 120 5.52 -2.68 -19.24
C ASN A 120 6.06 -2.62 -17.81
N ILE A 121 6.76 -1.55 -17.44
CA ILE A 121 7.21 -1.32 -16.07
C ILE A 121 5.99 -1.23 -15.13
N CYS A 122 4.95 -0.50 -15.51
CA CYS A 122 3.72 -0.40 -14.72
C CYS A 122 3.03 -1.77 -14.52
N ILE A 123 3.00 -2.62 -15.56
CA ILE A 123 2.45 -3.98 -15.46
C ILE A 123 3.27 -4.83 -14.48
N VAL A 124 4.59 -4.81 -14.56
CA VAL A 124 5.47 -5.57 -13.66
C VAL A 124 5.19 -5.19 -12.21
N PHE A 125 5.10 -3.88 -11.91
CA PHE A 125 4.76 -3.42 -10.56
C PHE A 125 3.32 -3.75 -10.16
N ALA A 126 2.36 -3.74 -11.09
CA ALA A 126 0.99 -4.16 -10.82
C ALA A 126 0.93 -5.66 -10.44
N ILE A 127 1.61 -6.53 -11.21
CA ILE A 127 1.73 -7.96 -10.90
C ILE A 127 2.37 -8.17 -9.54
N TYR A 128 3.45 -7.46 -9.24
CA TYR A 128 4.10 -7.50 -7.93
C TYR A 128 3.12 -7.13 -6.79
N CYS A 129 2.32 -6.08 -6.97
CA CYS A 129 1.31 -5.69 -5.97
C CYS A 129 0.22 -6.75 -5.80
N VAL A 130 -0.21 -7.41 -6.88
CA VAL A 130 -1.18 -8.52 -6.81
C VAL A 130 -0.60 -9.70 -6.03
N ILE A 131 0.62 -10.11 -6.34
CA ILE A 131 1.31 -11.20 -5.66
C ILE A 131 1.46 -10.85 -4.17
N ALA A 132 1.91 -9.64 -3.83
CA ALA A 132 2.02 -9.18 -2.45
C ALA A 132 0.68 -9.23 -1.71
N THR A 133 -0.42 -8.83 -2.37
CA THR A 133 -1.77 -8.89 -1.81
C THR A 133 -2.18 -10.33 -1.49
N ILE A 134 -1.88 -11.28 -2.40
CA ILE A 134 -2.17 -12.70 -2.22
C ILE A 134 -1.38 -13.26 -1.04
N PHE A 135 -0.09 -12.96 -0.93
CA PHE A 135 0.74 -13.39 0.19
C PHE A 135 0.24 -12.84 1.53
N ILE A 136 -0.13 -11.59 1.58
CA ILE A 136 -0.72 -10.96 2.77
C ILE A 136 -2.02 -11.69 3.15
N PHE A 137 -2.90 -11.94 2.18
CA PHE A 137 -4.17 -12.63 2.43
C PHE A 137 -3.97 -14.05 2.98
N ILE A 138 -3.04 -14.82 2.42
CA ILE A 138 -2.70 -16.17 2.88
C ILE A 138 -2.10 -16.12 4.29
N GLY A 139 -1.19 -15.18 4.55
CA GLY A 139 -0.57 -15.00 5.87
C GLY A 139 -1.58 -14.68 6.97
N LEU A 140 -2.53 -13.78 6.69
CA LEU A 140 -3.57 -13.40 7.64
C LEU A 140 -4.53 -14.56 7.94
N ARG A 141 -4.92 -15.32 6.93
CA ARG A 141 -5.77 -16.51 7.11
C ARG A 141 -5.13 -17.56 8.01
N SER A 142 -3.83 -17.76 7.86
CA SER A 142 -3.05 -18.68 8.70
C SER A 142 -3.02 -18.23 10.18
N THR A 143 -2.97 -16.93 10.42
CA THR A 143 -2.95 -16.36 11.78
C THR A 143 -4.31 -16.48 12.47
N GLU A 144 -5.41 -16.22 11.78
CA GLU A 144 -6.76 -16.41 12.31
C GLU A 144 -7.04 -17.88 12.69
N THR A 145 -6.60 -18.83 11.87
CA THR A 145 -6.77 -20.26 12.13
C THR A 145 -6.02 -20.70 13.38
N ARG A 146 -4.82 -20.15 13.62
CA ARG A 146 -4.04 -20.43 14.84
C ARG A 146 -4.67 -19.83 16.09
N ALA A 147 -5.18 -18.61 16.01
CA ALA A 147 -5.84 -17.93 17.13
C ALA A 147 -7.10 -18.70 17.57
N ASN A 148 -7.91 -19.14 16.61
CA ASN A 148 -9.14 -19.90 16.90
C ASN A 148 -8.86 -21.29 17.51
N LYS A 149 -7.74 -21.94 17.14
CA LYS A 149 -7.34 -23.23 17.70
C LYS A 149 -6.89 -23.12 19.15
N ASN A 150 -6.26 -22.01 19.54
CA ASN A 150 -5.79 -21.78 20.91
C ASN A 150 -6.92 -21.35 21.86
N SER A 151 -8.05 -20.84 21.35
CA SER A 151 -9.23 -20.47 22.17
C SER A 151 -10.17 -21.64 22.42
N SER A 152 -9.98 -22.78 21.74
CA SER A 152 -10.80 -24.00 21.87
C SER A 152 -10.12 -25.13 22.67
N SER A 153 -8.90 -24.90 23.13
CA SER A 153 -8.16 -25.77 24.05
C SER A 153 -8.07 -25.20 25.46
#